data_2f5314eb085aa98f5fe57f72afe6ff6e
#
_entry.id   2f5314eb085aa98f5fe57f72afe6ff6e
#
_cell.length_a   1.000
_cell.length_b   1.000
_cell.length_c   1.000
_cell.angle_alpha   90.00
_cell.angle_beta   90.00
_cell.angle_gamma   90.00
#
_symmetry.space_group_name_H-M   'P 1'
#
loop_
_entity.id
_entity.type
_entity.pdbx_description
1 polymer ?
#
loop_
_entity_poly.entity_id
_entity_poly.type
_entity_poly.pdbx_seq_one_letter_code
_entity_poly.pdbx_strand_id
1 'polypeptide(L)'
;MAAADFENQTADLSRSPAPPRAAEIQQVEMPSTADRFLPIVAEGDKTPTSRTKHKLVRVTFTVSRLMEFCSKKELVNQTGHSVWEWPLVLLKELFDNALDACEEAEVAPVIEVVVGPGFITITDNAEGFAAETIAAILDYTIRVSSREAYVSPTRGAQGNALKTILAMAYVLDRERDGDDINADAAGVTIIESRGIRHRIEFRVDHISNEPKIVHTTTPCDRTVGTAITIEWPSSEVLLQYVEHQFKHLTQSYVFFNPHLTLRGGWHGKPFVNIKATNPSWEKWRPRDPTSPHWYDESRLQRYLAAHVARDRDLGLQRTVREFLAEFRGLSGTAVRRKILTEIGCSHQSLAQFFGVDQVNRVGIAKLLAAMKRYSKPVKPKHLGIIGADHFRQCFLAAGGNAETFKYEQRKGFTSDGIPYLIEVAFGLHRSALGPGVPGVGVRQRTIVTGANWSVGINNPFRAFGSTGEGLEATLTKVRANATAPVICALHLASAYVQYADRGKSSIILTDDARQPDD
;
A
#
# COMPACT_ATOMS: atom_id res chain seq x y z
N MET A 1 -35.14 34.02 -49.06
CA MET A 1 -34.09 33.79 -50.09
C MET A 1 -32.84 33.38 -49.32
N ALA A 2 -32.26 32.20 -49.41
CA ALA A 2 -32.40 31.05 -50.31
C ALA A 2 -32.31 29.77 -49.45
N ALA A 3 -33.12 28.80 -49.86
CA ALA A 3 -32.96 27.38 -49.48
C ALA A 3 -31.98 26.76 -50.47
N ALA A 4 -31.12 25.87 -50.06
CA ALA A 4 -30.41 24.93 -50.90
C ALA A 4 -30.13 23.66 -50.10
N ASP A 5 -30.82 22.63 -50.37
CA ASP A 5 -30.54 21.27 -50.81
C ASP A 5 -29.54 20.46 -49.97
N PHE A 6 -30.06 19.47 -49.26
CA PHE A 6 -29.35 18.28 -48.85
C PHE A 6 -29.97 17.08 -49.57
N GLU A 7 -29.31 16.68 -50.64
CA GLU A 7 -29.54 15.41 -51.31
C GLU A 7 -28.83 14.25 -50.64
N ASN A 8 -29.59 13.19 -50.48
CA ASN A 8 -29.31 11.79 -50.17
C ASN A 8 -27.91 11.26 -50.54
N GLN A 9 -27.24 10.69 -49.56
CA GLN A 9 -26.33 9.56 -49.77
C GLN A 9 -26.74 8.42 -48.83
N THR A 10 -27.50 7.47 -49.37
CA THR A 10 -27.72 6.15 -48.83
C THR A 10 -26.45 5.33 -48.98
N ALA A 11 -25.69 5.11 -47.89
CA ALA A 11 -24.57 4.17 -47.87
C ALA A 11 -25.08 2.78 -47.46
N ASP A 12 -24.72 1.84 -48.29
CA ASP A 12 -24.99 0.39 -48.28
C ASP A 12 -24.53 -0.26 -46.97
N LEU A 13 -25.47 -0.69 -46.13
CA LEU A 13 -25.25 -1.38 -44.85
C LEU A 13 -25.32 -2.93 -45.02
N SER A 14 -24.51 -3.49 -45.91
CA SER A 14 -24.44 -4.94 -46.11
C SER A 14 -23.05 -5.54 -46.03
N ARG A 15 -22.25 -5.14 -45.01
CA ARG A 15 -21.07 -5.93 -44.64
C ARG A 15 -20.92 -5.93 -43.13
N SER A 16 -21.44 -6.99 -42.49
CA SER A 16 -21.08 -7.36 -41.12
C SER A 16 -19.58 -7.66 -41.06
N PRO A 17 -18.85 -7.09 -40.07
CA PRO A 17 -17.47 -7.49 -39.86
C PRO A 17 -17.41 -8.93 -39.35
N ALA A 18 -16.43 -9.69 -39.83
CA ALA A 18 -16.18 -11.07 -39.37
C ALA A 18 -15.91 -11.09 -37.86
N PRO A 19 -16.31 -12.17 -37.15
CA PRO A 19 -16.07 -12.29 -35.74
C PRO A 19 -14.54 -12.30 -35.46
N PRO A 20 -14.08 -11.67 -34.34
CA PRO A 20 -12.68 -11.70 -33.98
C PRO A 20 -12.22 -13.14 -33.74
N ARG A 21 -11.01 -13.46 -34.22
CA ARG A 21 -10.35 -14.76 -33.99
C ARG A 21 -10.34 -15.05 -32.49
N ALA A 22 -10.66 -16.30 -32.15
CA ALA A 22 -10.64 -16.79 -30.76
C ALA A 22 -9.32 -16.43 -30.08
N ALA A 23 -9.43 -15.81 -28.90
CA ALA A 23 -8.29 -15.50 -28.04
C ALA A 23 -7.57 -16.80 -27.68
N GLU A 24 -6.23 -16.80 -27.79
CA GLU A 24 -5.41 -17.89 -27.27
C GLU A 24 -5.54 -17.93 -25.76
N ILE A 25 -6.19 -18.99 -25.27
CA ILE A 25 -6.29 -19.28 -23.84
C ILE A 25 -4.99 -19.95 -23.43
N GLN A 26 -4.06 -19.18 -22.89
CA GLN A 26 -2.93 -19.76 -22.15
C GLN A 26 -3.42 -20.11 -20.75
N GLN A 27 -3.81 -21.36 -20.55
CA GLN A 27 -3.98 -21.93 -19.23
C GLN A 27 -2.58 -22.19 -18.66
N VAL A 28 -2.15 -21.36 -17.74
CA VAL A 28 -0.99 -21.66 -16.91
C VAL A 28 -1.48 -22.54 -15.76
N GLU A 29 -1.49 -23.85 -15.98
CA GLU A 29 -1.62 -24.80 -14.87
C GLU A 29 -0.35 -24.71 -14.03
N MET A 30 -0.48 -24.23 -12.81
CA MET A 30 0.58 -24.31 -11.82
C MET A 30 0.74 -25.79 -11.44
N PRO A 31 1.96 -26.33 -11.42
CA PRO A 31 2.18 -27.74 -11.06
C PRO A 31 1.67 -27.99 -9.64
N SER A 32 0.81 -29.00 -9.49
CA SER A 32 0.35 -29.52 -8.20
C SER A 32 1.56 -29.90 -7.34
N THR A 33 1.55 -29.51 -6.08
CA THR A 33 2.58 -29.84 -5.09
C THR A 33 2.62 -31.34 -4.76
N ALA A 34 1.68 -32.13 -5.26
CA ALA A 34 1.59 -33.57 -5.02
C ALA A 34 2.68 -34.38 -5.76
N ASP A 35 3.27 -33.87 -6.85
CA ASP A 35 4.23 -34.62 -7.66
C ASP A 35 5.69 -34.55 -7.19
N ARG A 36 5.98 -33.95 -6.03
CA ARG A 36 7.34 -33.81 -5.51
C ARG A 36 7.75 -34.81 -4.40
N PHE A 37 6.94 -35.81 -4.14
CA PHE A 37 7.26 -36.80 -3.11
C PHE A 37 7.23 -38.23 -3.68
N LEU A 38 8.33 -38.63 -4.35
CA LEU A 38 8.67 -40.03 -4.43
C LEU A 38 9.74 -40.32 -3.36
N PRO A 39 9.51 -41.32 -2.47
CA PRO A 39 10.53 -41.72 -1.52
C PRO A 39 11.62 -42.52 -2.25
N ILE A 40 12.86 -42.06 -2.12
CA ILE A 40 14.02 -42.89 -2.49
C ILE A 40 14.12 -43.99 -1.45
N VAL A 41 13.71 -45.18 -1.83
CA VAL A 41 13.99 -46.41 -1.06
C VAL A 41 15.43 -46.82 -1.38
N ALA A 42 16.32 -46.65 -0.40
CA ALA A 42 17.64 -47.27 -0.45
C ALA A 42 17.55 -48.66 0.16
N GLU A 43 17.80 -49.69 -0.66
CA GLU A 43 17.96 -51.07 -0.22
C GLU A 43 19.23 -51.26 0.63
N GLY A 44 19.03 -51.97 1.69
CA GLY A 44 19.76 -52.72 2.64
C GLY A 44 21.26 -52.74 2.75
N ASP A 45 21.77 -52.68 3.97
CA ASP A 45 22.60 -53.77 4.49
C ASP A 45 22.58 -53.83 6.03
N LYS A 46 22.93 -55.03 6.56
CA LYS A 46 22.62 -55.55 7.89
C LYS A 46 23.60 -55.09 8.96
N THR A 47 23.06 -54.70 10.12
CA THR A 47 23.46 -54.92 11.55
C THR A 47 24.93 -54.78 11.99
N PRO A 48 25.24 -54.54 13.32
CA PRO A 48 24.47 -54.03 14.44
C PRO A 48 25.18 -52.97 15.34
N THR A 49 24.41 -52.41 16.28
CA THR A 49 24.87 -51.83 17.57
C THR A 49 25.77 -50.60 17.57
N SER A 50 25.11 -49.42 17.60
CA SER A 50 25.44 -48.35 18.56
C SER A 50 24.26 -47.42 18.67
N ARG A 51 23.88 -47.01 19.90
CA ARG A 51 22.84 -46.02 20.18
C ARG A 51 23.29 -44.67 19.62
N THR A 52 23.05 -44.43 18.35
CA THR A 52 23.15 -43.11 17.73
C THR A 52 21.96 -42.31 18.16
N LYS A 53 22.22 -41.23 18.90
CA LYS A 53 21.21 -40.19 19.21
C LYS A 53 20.68 -39.67 17.86
N HIS A 54 19.46 -40.01 17.51
CA HIS A 54 18.79 -39.43 16.35
C HIS A 54 18.67 -37.92 16.56
N LYS A 55 19.51 -37.18 15.85
CA LYS A 55 19.38 -35.70 15.77
C LYS A 55 18.11 -35.42 14.97
N LEU A 56 17.09 -34.91 15.63
CA LEU A 56 15.87 -34.47 14.96
C LEU A 56 16.24 -33.37 13.96
N VAL A 57 16.28 -33.71 12.68
CA VAL A 57 16.41 -32.75 11.60
C VAL A 57 15.04 -32.12 11.44
N ARG A 58 14.91 -30.88 11.93
CA ARG A 58 13.71 -30.09 11.66
C ARG A 58 13.69 -29.71 10.19
N VAL A 59 12.93 -30.43 9.41
CA VAL A 59 12.60 -30.03 8.03
C VAL A 59 11.63 -28.85 8.12
N THR A 60 12.05 -27.71 7.64
CA THR A 60 11.18 -26.53 7.54
C THR A 60 10.17 -26.79 6.41
N PHE A 61 8.95 -27.13 6.76
CA PHE A 61 7.87 -27.26 5.78
C PHE A 61 7.52 -25.86 5.25
N THR A 62 7.44 -25.74 3.93
CA THR A 62 6.83 -24.57 3.29
C THR A 62 5.32 -24.71 3.45
N VAL A 63 4.74 -24.09 4.47
CA VAL A 63 3.28 -24.03 4.62
C VAL A 63 2.79 -22.93 3.69
N SER A 64 1.91 -23.25 2.77
CA SER A 64 1.20 -22.25 1.97
C SER A 64 0.37 -21.37 2.92
N ARG A 65 0.61 -20.05 2.93
CA ARG A 65 -0.22 -19.09 3.70
C ARG A 65 -1.53 -18.76 3.00
N LEU A 66 -1.86 -19.49 2.05
CA LEU A 66 -2.91 -19.35 1.08
C LEU A 66 -4.30 -19.31 1.72
N MET A 67 -4.53 -20.17 2.71
CA MET A 67 -5.78 -20.21 3.46
C MET A 67 -5.99 -18.98 4.37
N GLU A 68 -4.92 -18.25 4.71
CA GLU A 68 -5.01 -16.98 5.44
C GLU A 68 -5.77 -15.90 4.64
N PHE A 69 -5.94 -16.07 3.31
CA PHE A 69 -6.67 -15.15 2.45
C PHE A 69 -8.07 -15.66 2.05
N CYS A 70 -8.45 -16.87 2.44
CA CYS A 70 -9.63 -17.54 1.89
C CYS A 70 -10.84 -17.54 2.83
N SER A 71 -10.77 -16.87 3.98
CA SER A 71 -11.90 -16.78 4.91
C SER A 71 -12.15 -15.33 5.34
N LYS A 72 -13.41 -15.02 5.62
CA LYS A 72 -13.86 -13.73 6.16
C LYS A 72 -13.12 -13.35 7.44
N LYS A 73 -12.98 -14.32 8.37
CA LYS A 73 -12.28 -14.11 9.64
C LYS A 73 -10.83 -13.71 9.44
N GLU A 74 -10.12 -14.41 8.55
CA GLU A 74 -8.71 -14.11 8.30
C GLU A 74 -8.53 -12.78 7.55
N LEU A 75 -9.41 -12.45 6.59
CA LEU A 75 -9.36 -11.16 5.92
C LEU A 75 -9.66 -10.00 6.87
N VAL A 76 -10.61 -10.16 7.81
CA VAL A 76 -10.86 -9.17 8.88
C VAL A 76 -9.62 -9.01 9.77
N ASN A 77 -8.97 -10.12 10.16
CA ASN A 77 -7.74 -10.08 10.95
C ASN A 77 -6.57 -9.40 10.23
N GLN A 78 -6.45 -9.62 8.91
CA GLN A 78 -5.37 -9.03 8.11
C GLN A 78 -5.58 -7.55 7.83
N THR A 79 -6.82 -7.15 7.54
CA THR A 79 -7.15 -5.76 7.23
C THR A 79 -7.40 -4.91 8.46
N GLY A 80 -7.77 -5.52 9.60
CA GLY A 80 -8.21 -4.81 10.79
C GLY A 80 -9.57 -4.11 10.64
N HIS A 81 -10.31 -4.44 9.56
CA HIS A 81 -11.58 -3.82 9.21
C HIS A 81 -12.69 -4.84 9.04
N SER A 82 -13.90 -4.45 9.47
CA SER A 82 -15.11 -5.26 9.26
C SER A 82 -15.44 -5.39 7.78
N VAL A 83 -16.24 -6.41 7.43
CA VAL A 83 -16.70 -6.64 6.04
C VAL A 83 -17.41 -5.41 5.46
N TRP A 84 -18.15 -4.68 6.28
CA TRP A 84 -18.85 -3.45 5.87
C TRP A 84 -17.89 -2.35 5.40
N GLU A 85 -16.65 -2.35 5.88
CA GLU A 85 -15.61 -1.38 5.52
C GLU A 85 -14.70 -1.86 4.37
N TRP A 86 -14.87 -3.08 3.86
CA TRP A 86 -14.01 -3.61 2.80
C TRP A 86 -13.97 -2.77 1.52
N PRO A 87 -15.07 -2.13 1.06
CA PRO A 87 -14.95 -1.20 -0.07
C PRO A 87 -14.00 -0.03 0.20
N LEU A 88 -13.90 0.43 1.46
CA LEU A 88 -12.97 1.50 1.87
C LEU A 88 -11.52 0.98 1.91
N VAL A 89 -11.32 -0.26 2.38
CA VAL A 89 -10.00 -0.92 2.37
C VAL A 89 -9.50 -1.08 0.93
N LEU A 90 -10.37 -1.58 0.04
CA LEU A 90 -10.07 -1.74 -1.38
C LEU A 90 -9.69 -0.39 -2.03
N LEU A 91 -10.52 0.63 -1.83
CA LEU A 91 -10.24 1.98 -2.29
C LEU A 91 -8.87 2.45 -1.82
N LYS A 92 -8.62 2.36 -0.50
CA LYS A 92 -7.38 2.86 0.10
C LYS A 92 -6.14 2.17 -0.47
N GLU A 93 -6.13 0.85 -0.52
CA GLU A 93 -4.96 0.08 -0.98
C GLU A 93 -4.68 0.31 -2.48
N LEU A 94 -5.72 0.34 -3.32
CA LEU A 94 -5.54 0.62 -4.75
C LEU A 94 -5.13 2.08 -4.99
N PHE A 95 -5.67 3.02 -4.21
CA PHE A 95 -5.33 4.43 -4.33
C PHE A 95 -3.88 4.71 -3.89
N ASP A 96 -3.46 4.12 -2.78
CA ASP A 96 -2.08 4.20 -2.30
C ASP A 96 -1.09 3.63 -3.33
N ASN A 97 -1.42 2.48 -3.95
CA ASN A 97 -0.60 1.87 -5.00
C ASN A 97 -0.53 2.74 -6.26
N ALA A 98 -1.64 3.35 -6.67
CA ALA A 98 -1.69 4.26 -7.83
C ALA A 98 -0.82 5.50 -7.61
N LEU A 99 -0.88 6.10 -6.41
CA LEU A 99 -0.01 7.23 -6.03
C LEU A 99 1.46 6.83 -6.03
N ASP A 100 1.80 5.70 -5.40
CA ASP A 100 3.19 5.23 -5.33
C ASP A 100 3.73 4.92 -6.74
N ALA A 101 2.93 4.33 -7.63
CA ALA A 101 3.33 4.06 -9.02
C ALA A 101 3.63 5.34 -9.80
N CYS A 102 2.79 6.37 -9.68
CA CYS A 102 3.01 7.66 -10.32
C CYS A 102 4.26 8.36 -9.78
N GLU A 103 4.48 8.33 -8.47
CA GLU A 103 5.65 8.91 -7.83
C GLU A 103 6.95 8.17 -8.18
N GLU A 104 6.90 6.85 -8.32
CA GLU A 104 8.02 6.05 -8.81
C GLU A 104 8.34 6.35 -10.28
N ALA A 105 7.33 6.64 -11.10
CA ALA A 105 7.49 7.05 -12.49
C ALA A 105 7.85 8.55 -12.65
N GLU A 106 7.94 9.31 -11.56
CA GLU A 106 8.21 10.78 -11.55
C GLU A 106 7.17 11.59 -12.34
N VAL A 107 5.93 11.14 -12.37
CA VAL A 107 4.81 11.85 -13.00
C VAL A 107 3.83 12.38 -11.95
N ALA A 108 3.27 13.56 -12.19
CA ALA A 108 2.20 14.08 -11.34
C ALA A 108 0.98 13.15 -11.43
N PRO A 109 0.46 12.62 -10.30
CA PRO A 109 -0.63 11.66 -10.33
C PRO A 109 -1.93 12.24 -10.89
N VAL A 110 -2.52 11.54 -11.85
CA VAL A 110 -3.90 11.73 -12.32
C VAL A 110 -4.64 10.45 -12.03
N ILE A 111 -5.45 10.47 -10.96
CA ILE A 111 -6.17 9.28 -10.51
C ILE A 111 -7.66 9.46 -10.77
N GLU A 112 -8.27 8.43 -11.33
CA GLU A 112 -9.71 8.35 -11.54
C GLU A 112 -10.28 7.16 -10.77
N VAL A 113 -11.38 7.41 -10.03
CA VAL A 113 -12.12 6.40 -9.26
C VAL A 113 -13.52 6.29 -9.82
N VAL A 114 -13.89 5.12 -10.32
CA VAL A 114 -15.24 4.86 -10.86
C VAL A 114 -15.88 3.72 -10.09
N VAL A 115 -17.06 3.98 -9.54
CA VAL A 115 -17.90 2.98 -8.90
C VAL A 115 -19.16 2.80 -9.72
N GLY A 116 -19.41 1.58 -10.15
CA GLY A 116 -20.64 1.17 -10.84
C GLY A 116 -21.34 0.04 -10.11
N PRO A 117 -22.48 -0.44 -10.65
CA PRO A 117 -23.17 -1.58 -10.10
C PRO A 117 -22.26 -2.81 -10.09
N GLY A 118 -21.85 -3.25 -8.89
CA GLY A 118 -21.03 -4.45 -8.72
C GLY A 118 -19.57 -4.32 -9.17
N PHE A 119 -19.01 -3.11 -9.31
CA PHE A 119 -17.58 -2.95 -9.58
C PHE A 119 -17.00 -1.64 -9.04
N ILE A 120 -15.69 -1.68 -8.79
CA ILE A 120 -14.88 -0.51 -8.46
C ILE A 120 -13.67 -0.52 -9.39
N THR A 121 -13.40 0.62 -10.06
CA THR A 121 -12.24 0.81 -10.91
C THR A 121 -11.40 1.98 -10.39
N ILE A 122 -10.08 1.77 -10.28
CA ILE A 122 -9.11 2.82 -10.01
C ILE A 122 -8.09 2.85 -11.15
N THR A 123 -7.91 4.05 -11.71
CA THR A 123 -7.02 4.29 -12.86
C THR A 123 -5.96 5.31 -12.48
N ASP A 124 -4.72 5.06 -12.89
CA ASP A 124 -3.59 5.98 -12.78
C ASP A 124 -2.96 6.29 -14.15
N ASN A 125 -2.00 7.22 -14.14
CA ASN A 125 -1.24 7.62 -15.33
C ASN A 125 0.27 7.29 -15.22
N ALA A 126 0.65 6.29 -14.41
CA ALA A 126 2.02 5.82 -14.29
C ALA A 126 2.49 5.05 -15.55
N GLU A 127 3.66 4.43 -15.50
CA GLU A 127 4.19 3.65 -16.64
C GLU A 127 3.44 2.31 -16.87
N GLY A 128 2.66 1.87 -15.90
CA GLY A 128 1.97 0.57 -15.90
C GLY A 128 2.85 -0.61 -15.49
N PHE A 129 2.19 -1.73 -15.19
CA PHE A 129 2.85 -2.99 -14.79
C PHE A 129 3.33 -3.78 -15.99
N ALA A 130 4.51 -4.38 -15.88
CA ALA A 130 4.92 -5.44 -16.81
C ALA A 130 4.13 -6.73 -16.54
N ALA A 131 3.92 -7.55 -17.56
CA ALA A 131 3.17 -8.81 -17.41
C ALA A 131 3.81 -9.76 -16.37
N GLU A 132 5.14 -9.77 -16.32
CA GLU A 132 5.92 -10.56 -15.36
C GLU A 132 5.68 -10.11 -13.90
N THR A 133 5.47 -8.81 -13.70
CA THR A 133 5.14 -8.25 -12.38
C THR A 133 3.76 -8.73 -11.92
N ILE A 134 2.79 -8.79 -12.83
CA ILE A 134 1.45 -9.29 -12.52
C ILE A 134 1.50 -10.78 -12.16
N ALA A 135 2.24 -11.59 -12.94
CA ALA A 135 2.44 -13.00 -12.64
C ALA A 135 3.09 -13.23 -11.27
N ALA A 136 4.08 -12.41 -10.90
CA ALA A 136 4.72 -12.48 -9.58
C ALA A 136 3.78 -12.08 -8.43
N ILE A 137 2.87 -11.12 -8.64
CA ILE A 137 1.86 -10.74 -7.66
C ILE A 137 0.88 -11.88 -7.39
N LEU A 138 0.58 -12.69 -8.40
CA LEU A 138 -0.34 -13.84 -8.28
C LEU A 138 0.29 -15.05 -7.56
N ASP A 139 1.59 -15.04 -7.33
CA ASP A 139 2.27 -16.10 -6.58
C ASP A 139 2.08 -15.92 -5.07
N TYR A 140 1.18 -16.70 -4.49
CA TYR A 140 0.91 -16.70 -3.05
C TYR A 140 1.94 -17.48 -2.22
N THR A 141 2.92 -18.14 -2.84
CA THR A 141 3.94 -18.92 -2.15
C THR A 141 5.11 -18.05 -1.63
N ILE A 142 5.29 -16.84 -2.15
CA ILE A 142 6.37 -15.93 -1.75
C ILE A 142 6.10 -15.39 -0.35
N ARG A 143 6.95 -15.73 0.61
CA ARG A 143 6.74 -15.51 2.06
C ARG A 143 7.26 -14.21 2.62
N VAL A 144 8.24 -13.56 2.01
CA VAL A 144 8.91 -12.39 2.61
C VAL A 144 9.12 -11.32 1.56
N SER A 145 8.44 -10.20 1.72
CA SER A 145 8.80 -8.98 1.00
C SER A 145 10.04 -8.37 1.67
N SER A 146 11.12 -8.13 0.93
CA SER A 146 12.25 -7.33 1.41
C SER A 146 11.80 -5.92 1.85
N ARG A 147 10.63 -5.47 1.39
CA ARG A 147 10.00 -4.21 1.79
C ARG A 147 9.56 -4.18 3.26
N GLU A 148 9.24 -5.31 3.89
CA GLU A 148 8.80 -5.33 5.30
C GLU A 148 9.92 -4.91 6.27
N ALA A 149 11.17 -5.22 5.93
CA ALA A 149 12.34 -4.83 6.71
C ALA A 149 12.97 -3.51 6.23
N TYR A 150 12.49 -2.95 5.11
CA TYR A 150 12.98 -1.70 4.54
C TYR A 150 12.33 -0.50 5.23
N VAL A 151 13.13 0.33 5.90
CA VAL A 151 12.65 1.52 6.61
C VAL A 151 12.62 2.70 5.66
N SER A 152 11.42 3.22 5.40
CA SER A 152 11.18 4.36 4.52
C SER A 152 9.81 4.97 4.80
N PRO A 153 9.60 6.29 4.62
CA PRO A 153 8.29 6.92 4.76
C PRO A 153 7.40 6.55 3.55
N THR A 154 6.86 5.34 3.57
CA THR A 154 6.00 4.80 2.51
C THR A 154 4.56 4.66 2.98
N ARG A 155 3.60 4.66 2.04
CA ARG A 155 2.17 4.41 2.30
C ARG A 155 1.92 2.96 2.71
N GLY A 156 2.63 2.01 2.10
CA GLY A 156 2.51 0.58 2.39
C GLY A 156 3.85 -0.15 2.37
N ALA A 157 4.07 -1.06 3.32
CA ALA A 157 5.29 -1.85 3.45
C ALA A 157 5.08 -3.36 3.18
N GLN A 158 3.85 -3.88 3.26
CA GLN A 158 3.62 -5.33 3.37
C GLN A 158 3.56 -6.08 2.03
N GLY A 159 3.29 -5.41 0.90
CA GLY A 159 3.24 -6.04 -0.43
C GLY A 159 2.11 -7.07 -0.64
N ASN A 160 1.22 -7.25 0.33
CA ASN A 160 0.14 -8.24 0.30
C ASN A 160 -1.23 -7.65 -0.07
N ALA A 161 -1.33 -6.34 -0.24
CA ALA A 161 -2.59 -5.64 -0.43
C ALA A 161 -3.39 -6.18 -1.63
N LEU A 162 -2.74 -6.36 -2.78
CA LEU A 162 -3.44 -6.86 -3.98
C LEU A 162 -3.93 -8.30 -3.80
N LYS A 163 -3.16 -9.16 -3.11
CA LYS A 163 -3.58 -10.53 -2.77
C LYS A 163 -4.84 -10.54 -1.90
N THR A 164 -4.88 -9.66 -0.90
CA THR A 164 -6.05 -9.49 -0.04
C THR A 164 -7.27 -9.03 -0.83
N ILE A 165 -7.09 -8.06 -1.75
CA ILE A 165 -8.16 -7.53 -2.60
C ILE A 165 -8.74 -8.62 -3.51
N LEU A 166 -7.89 -9.42 -4.17
CA LEU A 166 -8.31 -10.55 -5.01
C LEU A 166 -9.20 -11.53 -4.25
N ALA A 167 -8.85 -11.81 -3.00
CA ALA A 167 -9.60 -12.75 -2.16
C ALA A 167 -10.91 -12.17 -1.62
N MET A 168 -10.99 -10.85 -1.37
CA MET A 168 -12.18 -10.21 -0.80
C MET A 168 -13.44 -10.43 -1.65
N ALA A 169 -13.35 -10.23 -2.96
CA ALA A 169 -14.48 -10.40 -3.87
C ALA A 169 -14.98 -11.85 -3.86
N TYR A 170 -14.05 -12.82 -3.86
CA TYR A 170 -14.37 -14.24 -3.74
C TYR A 170 -15.10 -14.58 -2.43
N VAL A 171 -14.56 -14.12 -1.29
CA VAL A 171 -15.11 -14.44 0.04
C VAL A 171 -16.53 -13.89 0.21
N LEU A 172 -16.80 -12.68 -0.30
CA LEU A 172 -18.16 -12.10 -0.27
C LEU A 172 -19.13 -12.83 -1.17
N ASP A 173 -18.71 -13.19 -2.38
CA ASP A 173 -19.57 -13.90 -3.32
C ASP A 173 -19.90 -15.31 -2.81
N ARG A 174 -18.95 -15.95 -2.12
CA ARG A 174 -19.14 -17.26 -1.52
C ARG A 174 -20.15 -17.28 -0.37
N GLU A 175 -20.20 -16.23 0.44
CA GLU A 175 -21.03 -16.13 1.64
C GLU A 175 -22.30 -15.30 1.40
N ARG A 176 -22.69 -15.06 0.13
CA ARG A 176 -23.77 -14.14 -0.24
C ARG A 176 -25.14 -14.54 0.31
N ASP A 177 -25.42 -15.82 0.36
CA ASP A 177 -26.76 -16.35 0.64
C ASP A 177 -26.92 -16.94 2.06
N GLY A 178 -26.11 -16.50 3.03
CA GLY A 178 -26.21 -16.93 4.43
C GLY A 178 -25.61 -18.32 4.67
N ASP A 179 -26.46 -19.31 4.98
CA ASP A 179 -26.01 -20.70 5.23
C ASP A 179 -25.69 -21.45 3.94
N ASP A 180 -26.18 -20.97 2.79
CA ASP A 180 -25.89 -21.56 1.48
C ASP A 180 -24.58 -21.00 0.91
N ILE A 181 -23.58 -21.89 0.86
CA ILE A 181 -22.28 -21.57 0.28
C ILE A 181 -22.36 -21.61 -1.25
N ASN A 182 -22.11 -20.49 -1.91
CA ASN A 182 -21.98 -20.44 -3.36
C ASN A 182 -20.75 -21.22 -3.83
N ALA A 183 -20.95 -22.45 -4.34
CA ALA A 183 -19.85 -23.29 -4.80
C ALA A 183 -19.15 -22.75 -6.06
N ASP A 184 -19.85 -21.92 -6.85
CA ASP A 184 -19.33 -21.29 -8.08
C ASP A 184 -18.74 -19.89 -7.85
N ALA A 185 -18.61 -19.48 -6.59
CA ALA A 185 -18.06 -18.17 -6.24
C ALA A 185 -16.71 -17.92 -6.92
N ALA A 186 -16.55 -16.71 -7.44
CA ALA A 186 -15.30 -16.25 -8.05
C ALA A 186 -15.07 -14.77 -7.78
N GLY A 187 -13.91 -14.43 -7.27
CA GLY A 187 -13.44 -13.05 -7.26
C GLY A 187 -12.78 -12.71 -8.59
N VAL A 188 -13.27 -11.69 -9.28
CA VAL A 188 -12.74 -11.29 -10.57
C VAL A 188 -12.03 -9.93 -10.46
N THR A 189 -10.80 -9.90 -10.92
CA THR A 189 -10.01 -8.67 -11.05
C THR A 189 -9.55 -8.51 -12.48
N ILE A 190 -9.73 -7.30 -13.02
CA ILE A 190 -9.25 -6.94 -14.35
C ILE A 190 -8.16 -5.88 -14.18
N ILE A 191 -7.00 -6.13 -14.76
CA ILE A 191 -5.88 -5.17 -14.78
C ILE A 191 -5.59 -4.84 -16.25
N GLU A 192 -5.78 -3.58 -16.63
CA GLU A 192 -5.40 -3.08 -17.95
C GLU A 192 -4.13 -2.25 -17.84
N SER A 193 -3.08 -2.67 -18.53
CA SER A 193 -1.77 -2.03 -18.45
C SER A 193 -0.91 -2.40 -19.65
N ARG A 194 -0.17 -1.43 -20.18
CA ARG A 194 0.79 -1.62 -21.30
C ARG A 194 0.21 -2.37 -22.51
N GLY A 195 -1.04 -2.06 -22.89
CA GLY A 195 -1.72 -2.67 -24.04
C GLY A 195 -2.28 -4.07 -23.80
N ILE A 196 -2.20 -4.58 -22.57
CA ILE A 196 -2.69 -5.91 -22.20
C ILE A 196 -3.75 -5.78 -21.11
N ARG A 197 -4.86 -6.48 -21.31
CA ARG A 197 -5.91 -6.69 -20.32
C ARG A 197 -5.73 -8.08 -19.72
N HIS A 198 -5.49 -8.12 -18.42
CA HIS A 198 -5.37 -9.31 -17.61
C HIS A 198 -6.68 -9.51 -16.85
N ARG A 199 -7.36 -10.63 -17.10
CA ARG A 199 -8.53 -11.05 -16.32
C ARG A 199 -8.09 -12.17 -15.38
N ILE A 200 -8.22 -11.93 -14.09
CA ILE A 200 -7.78 -12.83 -13.03
C ILE A 200 -9.04 -13.28 -12.27
N GLU A 201 -9.31 -14.57 -12.29
CA GLU A 201 -10.37 -15.19 -11.49
C GLU A 201 -9.74 -15.94 -10.32
N PHE A 202 -10.13 -15.57 -9.13
CA PHE A 202 -9.71 -16.22 -7.89
C PHE A 202 -10.84 -17.12 -7.38
N ARG A 203 -10.53 -18.40 -7.20
CA ARG A 203 -11.42 -19.41 -6.61
C ARG A 203 -10.64 -20.23 -5.59
N VAL A 204 -11.34 -20.99 -4.75
CA VAL A 204 -10.72 -21.99 -3.87
C VAL A 204 -11.26 -23.37 -4.24
N ASP A 205 -10.35 -24.29 -4.48
CA ASP A 205 -10.71 -25.72 -4.60
C ASP A 205 -10.94 -26.26 -3.19
N HIS A 206 -12.20 -26.64 -2.91
CA HIS A 206 -12.61 -27.12 -1.59
C HIS A 206 -12.15 -28.55 -1.27
N ILE A 207 -11.70 -29.29 -2.29
CA ILE A 207 -11.22 -30.66 -2.10
C ILE A 207 -9.75 -30.63 -1.66
N SER A 208 -8.93 -29.83 -2.36
CA SER A 208 -7.50 -29.67 -2.04
C SER A 208 -7.23 -28.56 -1.01
N ASN A 209 -8.21 -27.70 -0.71
CA ASN A 209 -8.05 -26.46 0.05
C ASN A 209 -6.95 -25.54 -0.51
N GLU A 210 -6.84 -25.48 -1.83
CA GLU A 210 -5.86 -24.64 -2.51
C GLU A 210 -6.58 -23.58 -3.36
N PRO A 211 -6.04 -22.34 -3.50
CA PRO A 211 -6.60 -21.38 -4.42
C PRO A 211 -6.31 -21.81 -5.86
N LYS A 212 -7.31 -21.66 -6.67
CA LYS A 212 -7.24 -21.80 -8.11
C LYS A 212 -7.33 -20.42 -8.74
N ILE A 213 -6.25 -20.01 -9.39
CA ILE A 213 -6.20 -18.74 -10.11
C ILE A 213 -6.24 -19.05 -11.60
N VAL A 214 -7.26 -18.50 -12.29
CA VAL A 214 -7.34 -18.52 -13.74
C VAL A 214 -6.94 -17.14 -14.24
N HIS A 215 -5.86 -17.06 -15.01
CA HIS A 215 -5.34 -15.82 -15.56
C HIS A 215 -5.41 -15.88 -17.08
N THR A 216 -6.20 -14.98 -17.68
CA THR A 216 -6.34 -14.83 -19.13
C THR A 216 -5.90 -13.45 -19.55
N THR A 217 -5.32 -13.33 -20.75
CA THR A 217 -4.84 -12.07 -21.28
C THR A 217 -5.45 -11.79 -22.66
N THR A 218 -5.79 -10.53 -22.91
CA THR A 218 -6.27 -10.03 -24.19
C THR A 218 -5.65 -8.66 -24.50
N PRO A 219 -5.46 -8.26 -25.75
CA PRO A 219 -5.06 -6.90 -26.08
C PRO A 219 -6.07 -5.87 -25.58
N CYS A 220 -5.59 -4.67 -25.21
CA CYS A 220 -6.44 -3.51 -24.89
C CYS A 220 -5.77 -2.21 -25.34
N ASP A 221 -6.55 -1.11 -25.38
CA ASP A 221 -6.08 0.20 -25.85
C ASP A 221 -5.27 0.98 -24.82
N ARG A 222 -5.21 0.51 -23.57
CA ARG A 222 -4.48 1.19 -22.49
C ARG A 222 -2.98 0.95 -22.58
N THR A 223 -2.27 1.85 -23.22
CA THR A 223 -0.80 1.79 -23.38
C THR A 223 -0.04 2.52 -22.26
N VAL A 224 -0.67 3.46 -21.56
CA VAL A 224 -0.09 4.26 -20.46
C VAL A 224 -1.00 4.16 -19.24
N GLY A 225 -0.39 4.11 -18.06
CA GLY A 225 -1.10 3.95 -16.81
C GLY A 225 -1.59 2.52 -16.55
N THR A 226 -2.25 2.38 -15.42
CA THR A 226 -2.92 1.14 -15.04
C THR A 226 -4.38 1.42 -14.68
N ALA A 227 -5.29 0.55 -15.09
CA ALA A 227 -6.64 0.49 -14.54
C ALA A 227 -6.82 -0.85 -13.86
N ILE A 228 -7.22 -0.82 -12.59
CA ILE A 228 -7.57 -2.03 -11.82
C ILE A 228 -9.06 -1.97 -11.52
N THR A 229 -9.79 -2.95 -12.04
CA THR A 229 -11.22 -3.12 -11.80
C THR A 229 -11.43 -4.37 -10.96
N ILE A 230 -12.13 -4.23 -9.84
CA ILE A 230 -12.62 -5.35 -9.06
C ILE A 230 -14.10 -5.53 -9.42
N GLU A 231 -14.42 -6.66 -10.04
CA GLU A 231 -15.81 -7.07 -10.25
C GLU A 231 -16.33 -7.71 -8.96
N TRP A 232 -17.35 -7.10 -8.39
CA TRP A 232 -17.85 -7.43 -7.08
C TRP A 232 -19.38 -7.37 -7.02
N PRO A 233 -20.08 -8.27 -7.70
CA PRO A 233 -21.54 -8.24 -7.83
C PRO A 233 -22.26 -8.21 -6.48
N SER A 234 -21.73 -8.89 -5.47
CA SER A 234 -22.31 -8.96 -4.12
C SER A 234 -22.07 -7.72 -3.26
N SER A 235 -21.36 -6.70 -3.79
CA SER A 235 -20.97 -5.52 -3.01
C SER A 235 -22.00 -4.39 -2.99
N GLU A 236 -23.09 -4.49 -3.72
CA GLU A 236 -24.03 -3.36 -3.90
C GLU A 236 -24.55 -2.80 -2.58
N VAL A 237 -24.97 -3.68 -1.65
CA VAL A 237 -25.45 -3.26 -0.32
C VAL A 237 -24.32 -2.62 0.49
N LEU A 238 -23.10 -3.17 0.42
CA LEU A 238 -21.95 -2.61 1.13
C LEU A 238 -21.58 -1.25 0.56
N LEU A 239 -21.59 -1.09 -0.77
CA LEU A 239 -21.30 0.18 -1.44
C LEU A 239 -22.31 1.25 -1.05
N GLN A 240 -23.62 0.93 -1.05
CA GLN A 240 -24.64 1.86 -0.59
C GLN A 240 -24.46 2.27 0.86
N TYR A 241 -24.11 1.31 1.73
CA TYR A 241 -23.88 1.58 3.15
C TYR A 241 -22.69 2.54 3.37
N VAL A 242 -21.60 2.39 2.62
CA VAL A 242 -20.38 3.20 2.78
C VAL A 242 -20.28 4.37 1.81
N GLU A 243 -21.27 4.66 0.96
CA GLU A 243 -21.19 5.67 -0.11
C GLU A 243 -20.61 7.00 0.37
N HIS A 244 -21.16 7.54 1.46
CA HIS A 244 -20.70 8.82 2.00
C HIS A 244 -19.23 8.74 2.46
N GLN A 245 -18.88 7.70 3.20
CA GLN A 245 -17.51 7.50 3.69
C GLN A 245 -16.53 7.25 2.55
N PHE A 246 -16.94 6.50 1.52
CA PHE A 246 -16.14 6.23 0.33
C PHE A 246 -15.80 7.52 -0.42
N LYS A 247 -16.81 8.36 -0.69
CA LYS A 247 -16.63 9.66 -1.32
C LYS A 247 -15.76 10.59 -0.48
N HIS A 248 -15.99 10.63 0.83
CA HIS A 248 -15.19 11.40 1.76
C HIS A 248 -13.72 10.93 1.79
N LEU A 249 -13.47 9.64 1.90
CA LEU A 249 -12.13 9.05 1.89
C LEU A 249 -11.40 9.40 0.58
N THR A 250 -12.07 9.22 -0.57
CA THR A 250 -11.52 9.56 -1.89
C THR A 250 -11.09 11.03 -1.96
N GLN A 251 -11.97 11.95 -1.54
CA GLN A 251 -11.68 13.39 -1.55
C GLN A 251 -10.58 13.79 -0.56
N SER A 252 -10.49 13.07 0.56
CA SER A 252 -9.52 13.37 1.62
C SER A 252 -8.06 13.15 1.18
N TYR A 253 -7.81 12.32 0.17
CA TYR A 253 -6.46 12.14 -0.38
C TYR A 253 -5.84 13.44 -0.91
N VAL A 254 -6.67 14.38 -1.39
CA VAL A 254 -6.20 15.66 -1.88
C VAL A 254 -5.54 16.48 -0.77
N PHE A 255 -5.99 16.37 0.48
CA PHE A 255 -5.40 17.13 1.60
C PHE A 255 -3.91 16.84 1.83
N PHE A 256 -3.47 15.62 1.53
CA PHE A 256 -2.10 15.21 1.80
C PHE A 256 -1.24 15.02 0.55
N ASN A 257 -1.81 15.24 -0.64
CA ASN A 257 -1.15 15.01 -1.92
C ASN A 257 -1.31 16.23 -2.84
N PRO A 258 -0.50 17.29 -2.68
CA PRO A 258 -0.60 18.52 -3.47
C PRO A 258 -0.49 18.33 -4.98
N HIS A 259 0.21 17.28 -5.42
CA HIS A 259 0.46 16.94 -6.83
C HIS A 259 -0.66 16.10 -7.47
N LEU A 260 -1.67 15.69 -6.69
CA LEU A 260 -2.75 14.82 -7.14
C LEU A 260 -3.82 15.60 -7.92
N THR A 261 -4.09 15.17 -9.15
CA THR A 261 -5.34 15.48 -9.88
C THR A 261 -6.29 14.30 -9.70
N LEU A 262 -7.48 14.56 -9.16
CA LEU A 262 -8.47 13.56 -8.78
C LEU A 262 -9.77 13.72 -9.54
N ARG A 263 -10.25 12.62 -10.13
CA ARG A 263 -11.59 12.51 -10.71
C ARG A 263 -12.32 11.35 -10.08
N GLY A 264 -13.64 11.45 -9.95
CA GLY A 264 -14.44 10.35 -9.42
C GLY A 264 -15.87 10.37 -9.89
N GLY A 265 -16.38 9.17 -10.21
CA GLY A 265 -17.75 8.90 -10.62
C GLY A 265 -18.39 7.82 -9.75
N TRP A 266 -19.66 8.02 -9.40
CA TRP A 266 -20.46 7.07 -8.64
C TRP A 266 -21.78 6.79 -9.39
N HIS A 267 -21.96 5.55 -9.83
CA HIS A 267 -23.12 5.13 -10.65
C HIS A 267 -23.41 6.12 -11.81
N GLY A 268 -22.35 6.45 -12.55
CA GLY A 268 -22.40 7.35 -13.70
C GLY A 268 -22.51 8.85 -13.38
N LYS A 269 -22.55 9.23 -12.10
CA LYS A 269 -22.60 10.64 -11.68
C LYS A 269 -21.23 11.08 -11.13
N PRO A 270 -20.65 12.19 -11.62
CA PRO A 270 -19.42 12.72 -11.05
C PRO A 270 -19.64 13.19 -9.62
N PHE A 271 -18.74 12.86 -8.69
CA PHE A 271 -18.77 13.35 -7.31
C PHE A 271 -17.53 14.14 -6.92
N VAL A 272 -16.45 14.05 -7.68
CA VAL A 272 -15.20 14.80 -7.47
C VAL A 272 -14.50 15.08 -8.80
N ASN A 273 -13.95 16.29 -8.94
CA ASN A 273 -13.04 16.68 -10.02
C ASN A 273 -12.17 17.82 -9.48
N ILE A 274 -10.97 17.48 -9.02
CA ILE A 274 -10.04 18.40 -8.36
C ILE A 274 -8.71 18.34 -9.10
N LYS A 275 -8.17 19.50 -9.46
CA LYS A 275 -6.84 19.61 -10.06
C LYS A 275 -5.76 19.72 -8.97
N ALA A 276 -4.58 19.22 -9.27
CA ALA A 276 -3.40 19.40 -8.43
C ALA A 276 -3.15 20.88 -8.13
N THR A 277 -2.89 21.20 -6.87
CA THR A 277 -2.52 22.56 -6.44
C THR A 277 -1.06 22.85 -6.72
N ASN A 278 -0.20 21.81 -6.69
CA ASN A 278 1.21 21.89 -7.01
C ASN A 278 1.68 20.60 -7.70
N PRO A 279 1.57 20.49 -9.04
CA PRO A 279 1.97 19.30 -9.78
C PRO A 279 3.46 18.93 -9.64
N SER A 280 4.32 19.89 -9.29
CA SER A 280 5.76 19.68 -9.09
C SER A 280 6.14 19.43 -7.62
N TRP A 281 5.15 19.22 -6.73
CA TRP A 281 5.45 18.89 -5.34
C TRP A 281 6.09 17.52 -5.22
N GLU A 282 7.13 17.44 -4.40
CA GLU A 282 7.90 16.22 -4.18
C GLU A 282 7.95 15.86 -2.70
N LYS A 283 7.96 14.55 -2.45
CA LYS A 283 8.19 13.94 -1.14
C LYS A 283 9.26 12.86 -1.25
N TRP A 284 9.60 12.24 -0.14
CA TRP A 284 10.39 11.02 -0.16
C TRP A 284 9.65 9.91 -0.93
N ARG A 285 10.29 9.40 -1.98
CA ARG A 285 9.71 8.38 -2.86
C ARG A 285 10.00 6.96 -2.35
N PRO A 286 9.18 5.96 -2.66
CA PRO A 286 9.41 4.57 -2.26
C PRO A 286 10.77 4.02 -2.69
N ARG A 287 11.29 4.47 -3.84
CA ARG A 287 12.59 4.07 -4.40
C ARG A 287 13.79 4.86 -3.86
N ASP A 288 13.57 5.94 -3.12
CA ASP A 288 14.67 6.75 -2.60
C ASP A 288 15.48 5.92 -1.59
N PRO A 289 16.82 6.01 -1.61
CA PRO A 289 17.68 5.21 -0.75
C PRO A 289 17.38 5.42 0.72
N THR A 290 17.17 4.33 1.48
CA THR A 290 16.97 4.39 2.93
C THR A 290 18.19 4.99 3.66
N SER A 291 18.00 5.50 4.88
CA SER A 291 19.09 6.07 5.67
C SER A 291 19.61 5.09 6.72
N PRO A 292 20.93 4.94 6.90
CA PRO A 292 21.48 4.15 8.00
C PRO A 292 21.01 4.60 9.38
N HIS A 293 20.68 5.90 9.52
CA HIS A 293 20.22 6.51 10.77
C HIS A 293 18.80 6.08 11.17
N TRP A 294 18.05 5.38 10.31
CA TRP A 294 16.70 4.89 10.57
C TRP A 294 16.67 3.46 11.12
N TYR A 295 17.87 2.84 11.23
CA TYR A 295 18.00 1.48 11.70
C TYR A 295 18.63 1.42 13.09
N ASP A 296 18.08 0.54 13.92
CA ASP A 296 18.79 -0.07 15.03
C ASP A 296 19.41 -1.41 14.57
N GLU A 297 20.13 -2.08 15.44
CA GLU A 297 20.78 -3.36 15.12
C GLU A 297 19.78 -4.45 14.73
N SER A 298 18.63 -4.49 15.40
CA SER A 298 17.58 -5.48 15.13
C SER A 298 16.90 -5.25 13.78
N ARG A 299 16.61 -3.99 13.44
CA ARG A 299 16.04 -3.63 12.12
C ARG A 299 17.04 -3.92 11.00
N LEU A 300 18.31 -3.57 11.18
CA LEU A 300 19.34 -3.86 10.17
C LEU A 300 19.55 -5.37 10.01
N GLN A 301 19.56 -6.14 11.10
CA GLN A 301 19.65 -7.58 11.04
C GLN A 301 18.50 -8.20 10.23
N ARG A 302 17.26 -7.76 10.45
CA ARG A 302 16.09 -8.22 9.69
C ARG A 302 16.22 -7.86 8.21
N TYR A 303 16.68 -6.66 7.90
CA TYR A 303 16.87 -6.23 6.53
C TYR A 303 17.95 -7.04 5.80
N LEU A 304 19.09 -7.31 6.46
CA LEU A 304 20.13 -8.19 5.96
C LEU A 304 19.60 -9.62 5.73
N ALA A 305 18.85 -10.17 6.69
CA ALA A 305 18.26 -11.50 6.59
C ALA A 305 17.33 -11.62 5.38
N ALA A 306 16.49 -10.59 5.13
CA ALA A 306 15.60 -10.56 3.98
C ALA A 306 16.35 -10.54 2.65
N HIS A 307 17.47 -9.79 2.56
CA HIS A 307 18.33 -9.79 1.37
C HIS A 307 19.01 -11.13 1.16
N VAL A 308 19.58 -11.73 2.22
CA VAL A 308 20.23 -13.05 2.14
C VAL A 308 19.24 -14.14 1.72
N ALA A 309 18.04 -14.12 2.26
CA ALA A 309 17.00 -15.07 1.86
C ALA A 309 16.62 -14.91 0.37
N ARG A 310 16.37 -13.69 -0.07
CA ARG A 310 16.06 -13.38 -1.47
C ARG A 310 17.19 -13.78 -2.42
N ASP A 311 18.43 -13.44 -2.08
CA ASP A 311 19.59 -13.75 -2.91
C ASP A 311 19.76 -15.27 -3.05
N ARG A 312 19.52 -16.03 -1.97
CA ARG A 312 19.52 -17.50 -1.99
C ARG A 312 18.44 -18.06 -2.92
N ASP A 313 17.20 -17.53 -2.81
CA ASP A 313 16.07 -18.00 -3.61
C ASP A 313 16.26 -17.69 -5.11
N LEU A 314 16.97 -16.61 -5.44
CA LEU A 314 17.30 -16.21 -6.82
C LEU A 314 18.66 -16.73 -7.33
N GLY A 315 19.43 -17.45 -6.51
CA GLY A 315 20.79 -17.90 -6.86
C GLY A 315 21.81 -16.76 -7.00
N LEU A 316 21.56 -15.61 -6.37
CA LEU A 316 22.43 -14.43 -6.42
C LEU A 316 23.46 -14.42 -5.30
N GLN A 317 24.62 -13.82 -5.54
CA GLN A 317 25.68 -13.62 -4.55
C GLN A 317 26.00 -12.12 -4.41
N ARG A 318 25.13 -11.40 -3.74
CA ARG A 318 25.34 -9.98 -3.45
C ARG A 318 26.50 -9.79 -2.45
N THR A 319 27.32 -8.77 -2.69
CA THR A 319 28.39 -8.39 -1.78
C THR A 319 27.92 -7.37 -0.73
N VAL A 320 28.65 -7.27 0.40
CA VAL A 320 28.42 -6.20 1.38
C VAL A 320 28.58 -4.81 0.74
N ARG A 321 29.46 -4.67 -0.25
CA ARG A 321 29.65 -3.44 -1.02
C ARG A 321 28.40 -3.01 -1.78
N GLU A 322 27.70 -3.92 -2.42
CA GLU A 322 26.46 -3.68 -3.16
C GLU A 322 25.32 -3.33 -2.21
N PHE A 323 25.22 -4.03 -1.09
CA PHE A 323 24.25 -3.71 -0.05
C PHE A 323 24.42 -2.29 0.51
N LEU A 324 25.66 -1.85 0.77
CA LEU A 324 25.94 -0.48 1.22
C LEU A 324 25.49 0.59 0.21
N ALA A 325 25.49 0.28 -1.09
CA ALA A 325 25.08 1.22 -2.13
C ALA A 325 23.59 1.60 -2.07
N GLU A 326 22.76 0.77 -1.43
CA GLU A 326 21.32 1.01 -1.26
C GLU A 326 21.02 2.09 -0.20
N PHE A 327 22.03 2.53 0.55
CA PHE A 327 21.83 3.52 1.62
C PHE A 327 22.24 4.92 1.19
N ARG A 328 21.43 5.90 1.57
CA ARG A 328 21.67 7.31 1.32
C ARG A 328 23.02 7.76 1.91
N GLY A 329 23.81 8.41 1.05
CA GLY A 329 25.15 8.91 1.40
C GLY A 329 26.25 7.85 1.36
N LEU A 330 25.94 6.57 1.05
CA LEU A 330 26.89 5.48 0.96
C LEU A 330 27.11 4.96 -0.46
N SER A 331 26.50 5.56 -1.48
CA SER A 331 26.66 5.16 -2.89
C SER A 331 28.08 5.41 -3.44
N GLY A 332 28.85 6.33 -2.83
CA GLY A 332 30.20 6.67 -3.25
C GLY A 332 31.21 5.55 -3.03
N THR A 333 32.03 5.21 -4.03
CA THR A 333 33.01 4.13 -3.98
C THR A 333 34.05 4.31 -2.86
N ALA A 334 34.51 5.56 -2.64
CA ALA A 334 35.49 5.88 -1.59
C ALA A 334 34.94 5.67 -0.18
N VAL A 335 33.66 6.05 0.06
CA VAL A 335 32.99 5.87 1.35
C VAL A 335 32.82 4.39 1.65
N ARG A 336 32.28 3.62 0.69
CA ARG A 336 32.13 2.17 0.85
C ARG A 336 33.45 1.47 1.14
N ARG A 337 34.53 1.85 0.44
CA ARG A 337 35.87 1.32 0.66
C ARG A 337 36.33 1.56 2.11
N LYS A 338 36.12 2.77 2.64
CA LYS A 338 36.48 3.09 4.04
C LYS A 338 35.72 2.21 5.03
N ILE A 339 34.41 2.06 4.87
CA ILE A 339 33.57 1.22 5.73
C ILE A 339 34.04 -0.22 5.67
N LEU A 340 34.19 -0.78 4.47
CA LEU A 340 34.58 -2.19 4.28
C LEU A 340 35.96 -2.51 4.85
N THR A 341 36.91 -1.59 4.73
CA THR A 341 38.27 -1.72 5.30
C THR A 341 38.22 -1.67 6.83
N GLU A 342 37.45 -0.74 7.41
CA GLU A 342 37.30 -0.59 8.87
C GLU A 342 36.71 -1.87 9.51
N ILE A 343 35.78 -2.53 8.81
CA ILE A 343 35.09 -3.71 9.34
C ILE A 343 35.79 -5.02 8.95
N GLY A 344 36.74 -4.98 7.99
CA GLY A 344 37.44 -6.16 7.51
C GLY A 344 36.61 -7.09 6.62
N CYS A 345 35.62 -6.56 5.89
CA CYS A 345 34.70 -7.38 5.06
C CYS A 345 34.76 -7.01 3.57
N SER A 346 35.91 -6.54 3.07
CA SER A 346 36.06 -5.99 1.71
C SER A 346 35.69 -6.93 0.56
N HIS A 347 35.77 -8.24 0.78
CA HIS A 347 35.56 -9.27 -0.24
C HIS A 347 34.44 -10.26 0.13
N GLN A 348 33.72 -10.03 1.22
CA GLN A 348 32.67 -10.96 1.67
C GLN A 348 31.38 -10.78 0.88
N SER A 349 30.74 -11.90 0.59
CA SER A 349 29.34 -11.88 0.18
C SER A 349 28.46 -11.49 1.38
N LEU A 350 27.25 -11.02 1.10
CA LEU A 350 26.30 -10.62 2.14
C LEU A 350 25.93 -11.82 3.05
N ALA A 351 25.78 -13.01 2.46
CA ALA A 351 25.50 -14.24 3.19
C ALA A 351 26.66 -14.64 4.11
N GLN A 352 27.92 -14.57 3.64
CA GLN A 352 29.09 -14.84 4.46
C GLN A 352 29.22 -13.85 5.62
N PHE A 353 28.97 -12.57 5.37
CA PHE A 353 29.00 -11.53 6.41
C PHE A 353 27.89 -11.72 7.45
N PHE A 354 26.68 -12.06 7.00
CA PHE A 354 25.53 -12.31 7.88
C PHE A 354 25.75 -13.53 8.77
N GLY A 355 26.45 -14.56 8.26
CA GLY A 355 26.74 -15.83 8.93
C GLY A 355 25.76 -16.94 8.52
N VAL A 356 26.33 -18.11 8.18
CA VAL A 356 25.54 -19.27 7.68
C VAL A 356 24.92 -20.05 8.83
N ASP A 357 25.69 -20.35 9.87
CA ASP A 357 25.26 -21.16 11.02
C ASP A 357 24.81 -20.31 12.21
N GLN A 358 25.42 -19.18 12.40
CA GLN A 358 25.14 -18.24 13.49
C GLN A 358 25.22 -16.79 12.98
N VAL A 359 24.19 -16.00 13.33
CA VAL A 359 24.12 -14.59 12.93
C VAL A 359 25.26 -13.79 13.55
N ASN A 360 26.00 -13.08 12.72
CA ASN A 360 27.14 -12.22 13.09
C ASN A 360 26.67 -10.91 13.70
N ARG A 361 26.08 -10.93 14.89
CA ARG A 361 25.53 -9.73 15.56
C ARG A 361 26.58 -8.65 15.79
N VAL A 362 27.79 -9.04 16.19
CA VAL A 362 28.89 -8.11 16.44
C VAL A 362 29.32 -7.39 15.16
N GLY A 363 29.41 -8.12 14.05
CA GLY A 363 29.73 -7.55 12.74
C GLY A 363 28.61 -6.58 12.27
N ILE A 364 27.34 -6.93 12.48
CA ILE A 364 26.20 -6.09 12.13
C ILE A 364 26.19 -4.78 12.93
N ALA A 365 26.45 -4.84 14.24
CA ALA A 365 26.57 -3.64 15.09
C ALA A 365 27.70 -2.72 14.63
N LYS A 366 28.89 -3.28 14.34
CA LYS A 366 30.04 -2.53 13.81
C LYS A 366 29.72 -1.93 12.44
N LEU A 367 29.05 -2.68 11.55
CA LEU A 367 28.64 -2.20 10.23
C LEU A 367 27.71 -1.01 10.37
N LEU A 368 26.66 -1.11 11.20
CA LEU A 368 25.71 -0.01 11.42
C LEU A 368 26.41 1.24 11.97
N ALA A 369 27.29 1.08 12.95
CA ALA A 369 28.05 2.18 13.54
C ALA A 369 28.93 2.89 12.49
N ALA A 370 29.62 2.13 11.64
CA ALA A 370 30.42 2.69 10.55
C ALA A 370 29.54 3.37 9.49
N MET A 371 28.41 2.75 9.09
CA MET A 371 27.47 3.37 8.15
C MET A 371 26.93 4.71 8.66
N LYS A 372 26.56 4.81 9.94
CA LYS A 372 26.12 6.06 10.58
C LYS A 372 27.24 7.10 10.62
N ARG A 373 28.48 6.71 10.93
CA ARG A 373 29.65 7.61 10.99
C ARG A 373 29.96 8.24 9.64
N TYR A 374 29.82 7.50 8.55
CA TYR A 374 30.17 7.95 7.19
C TYR A 374 28.99 8.51 6.41
N SER A 375 27.81 8.65 7.02
CA SER A 375 26.63 9.27 6.43
C SER A 375 26.08 10.38 7.32
N LYS A 376 25.17 11.20 6.77
CA LYS A 376 24.50 12.27 7.53
C LYS A 376 23.03 11.91 7.77
N PRO A 377 22.47 12.22 8.96
CA PRO A 377 21.05 12.08 9.21
C PRO A 377 20.22 12.86 8.19
N VAL A 378 19.08 12.30 7.81
CA VAL A 378 18.12 12.95 6.93
C VAL A 378 17.33 13.97 7.73
N LYS A 379 17.35 15.23 7.30
CA LYS A 379 16.58 16.29 7.97
C LYS A 379 15.08 16.09 7.71
N PRO A 380 14.20 16.37 8.70
CA PRO A 380 12.74 16.18 8.57
C PRO A 380 12.13 16.86 7.33
N LYS A 381 12.65 18.01 6.90
CA LYS A 381 12.17 18.72 5.71
C LYS A 381 12.28 17.93 4.41
N HIS A 382 13.15 16.92 4.34
CA HIS A 382 13.32 16.06 3.17
C HIS A 382 12.29 14.94 3.09
N LEU A 383 11.45 14.77 4.10
CA LEU A 383 10.32 13.83 4.02
C LEU A 383 9.28 14.28 3.00
N GLY A 384 9.05 15.59 2.87
CA GLY A 384 8.06 16.21 1.98
C GLY A 384 7.06 17.02 2.79
N ILE A 385 7.17 18.35 2.67
CA ILE A 385 6.29 19.32 3.35
C ILE A 385 5.09 19.59 2.44
N ILE A 386 3.88 19.42 2.96
CA ILE A 386 2.63 19.74 2.26
C ILE A 386 2.48 21.25 2.18
N GLY A 387 2.56 21.93 3.33
CA GLY A 387 2.60 23.38 3.44
C GLY A 387 1.25 24.08 3.60
N ALA A 388 1.31 25.26 4.20
CA ALA A 388 0.13 26.06 4.58
C ALA A 388 -0.77 26.43 3.39
N ASP A 389 -0.18 26.79 2.25
CA ASP A 389 -0.94 27.25 1.07
C ASP A 389 -1.83 26.15 0.51
N HIS A 390 -1.30 24.92 0.41
CA HIS A 390 -2.10 23.79 -0.03
C HIS A 390 -3.21 23.45 0.97
N PHE A 391 -2.88 23.34 2.27
CA PHE A 391 -3.91 23.09 3.29
C PHE A 391 -5.00 24.17 3.29
N ARG A 392 -4.62 25.44 3.08
CA ARG A 392 -5.59 26.53 2.97
C ARG A 392 -6.55 26.35 1.79
N GLN A 393 -6.02 25.96 0.62
CA GLN A 393 -6.85 25.69 -0.56
C GLN A 393 -7.83 24.54 -0.31
N CYS A 394 -7.36 23.42 0.23
CA CYS A 394 -8.20 22.27 0.58
C CYS A 394 -9.25 22.63 1.63
N PHE A 395 -8.87 23.38 2.67
CA PHE A 395 -9.77 23.87 3.72
C PHE A 395 -10.89 24.74 3.15
N LEU A 396 -10.56 25.68 2.25
CA LEU A 396 -11.56 26.55 1.60
C LEU A 396 -12.47 25.74 0.67
N ALA A 397 -11.94 24.77 -0.08
CA ALA A 397 -12.72 23.89 -0.94
C ALA A 397 -13.68 23.00 -0.12
N ALA A 398 -13.29 22.58 1.09
CA ALA A 398 -14.15 21.87 2.03
C ALA A 398 -15.22 22.76 2.70
N GLY A 399 -15.29 24.04 2.35
CA GLY A 399 -16.26 25.01 2.88
C GLY A 399 -15.79 25.69 4.16
N GLY A 400 -14.51 25.77 4.40
CA GLY A 400 -13.90 26.48 5.53
C GLY A 400 -13.99 28.01 5.39
N ASN A 401 -14.01 28.71 6.53
CA ASN A 401 -13.93 30.16 6.60
C ASN A 401 -12.47 30.62 6.63
N ALA A 402 -12.07 31.41 5.63
CA ALA A 402 -10.70 31.88 5.44
C ALA A 402 -10.11 32.62 6.66
N GLU A 403 -10.95 33.35 7.42
CA GLU A 403 -10.54 34.15 8.58
C GLU A 403 -10.18 33.28 9.80
N THR A 404 -10.75 32.06 9.86
CA THR A 404 -10.55 31.13 10.98
C THR A 404 -9.44 30.11 10.71
N PHE A 405 -8.86 30.11 9.50
CA PHE A 405 -7.83 29.14 9.10
C PHE A 405 -6.58 29.32 9.96
N LYS A 406 -6.14 28.22 10.54
CA LYS A 406 -4.87 28.09 11.26
C LYS A 406 -4.09 26.91 10.70
N TYR A 407 -2.79 27.05 10.65
CA TYR A 407 -1.86 26.00 10.24
C TYR A 407 -0.67 25.99 11.18
N GLU A 408 -0.31 24.79 11.64
CA GLU A 408 0.84 24.56 12.49
C GLU A 408 1.67 23.40 11.92
N GLN A 409 3.00 23.53 12.08
CA GLN A 409 3.95 22.52 11.63
C GLN A 409 4.97 22.24 12.72
N ARG A 410 5.21 20.96 13.02
CA ARG A 410 6.29 20.52 13.91
C ARG A 410 7.24 19.57 13.18
N LYS A 411 8.54 19.77 13.40
CA LYS A 411 9.62 18.96 12.82
C LYS A 411 10.54 18.51 13.94
N GLY A 412 10.97 17.25 13.92
CA GLY A 412 11.85 16.75 14.95
C GLY A 412 12.44 15.38 14.61
N PHE A 413 13.05 14.81 15.62
CA PHE A 413 13.55 13.45 15.61
C PHE A 413 13.00 12.73 16.84
N THR A 414 12.69 11.46 16.69
CA THR A 414 12.41 10.57 17.82
C THR A 414 13.69 10.33 18.63
N SER A 415 13.58 9.75 19.83
CA SER A 415 14.75 9.30 20.62
C SER A 415 15.71 8.40 19.84
N ASP A 416 15.18 7.58 18.91
CA ASP A 416 15.94 6.72 18.01
C ASP A 416 16.60 7.47 16.83
N GLY A 417 16.41 8.80 16.72
CA GLY A 417 16.95 9.62 15.63
C GLY A 417 16.17 9.52 14.32
N ILE A 418 14.91 9.03 14.35
CA ILE A 418 14.05 8.95 13.17
C ILE A 418 13.37 10.31 12.94
N PRO A 419 13.49 10.90 11.74
CA PRO A 419 12.86 12.18 11.47
C PRO A 419 11.34 12.06 11.40
N TYR A 420 10.65 13.07 11.91
CA TYR A 420 9.21 13.22 11.74
C TYR A 420 8.83 14.66 11.36
N LEU A 421 7.67 14.77 10.72
CA LEU A 421 7.02 16.01 10.33
C LEU A 421 5.53 15.87 10.63
N ILE A 422 5.00 16.76 11.46
CA ILE A 422 3.57 16.84 11.76
C ILE A 422 3.06 18.15 11.18
N GLU A 423 1.95 18.09 10.46
CA GLU A 423 1.26 19.25 9.90
C GLU A 423 -0.21 19.20 10.29
N VAL A 424 -0.72 20.30 10.83
CA VAL A 424 -2.11 20.43 11.26
C VAL A 424 -2.72 21.66 10.63
N ALA A 425 -3.87 21.51 10.01
CA ALA A 425 -4.72 22.60 9.55
C ALA A 425 -6.06 22.54 10.26
N PHE A 426 -6.54 23.69 10.72
CA PHE A 426 -7.74 23.79 11.55
C PHE A 426 -8.51 25.08 11.27
N GLY A 427 -9.84 25.05 11.39
CA GLY A 427 -10.69 26.22 11.31
C GLY A 427 -12.17 25.87 11.32
N LEU A 428 -13.02 26.86 11.16
CA LEU A 428 -14.48 26.71 11.19
C LEU A 428 -15.08 26.65 9.79
N HIS A 429 -16.20 25.96 9.64
CA HIS A 429 -17.03 26.05 8.44
C HIS A 429 -17.64 27.46 8.28
N ARG A 430 -17.83 27.92 7.03
CA ARG A 430 -18.43 29.23 6.73
C ARG A 430 -19.80 29.44 7.36
N SER A 431 -20.61 28.39 7.42
CA SER A 431 -21.96 28.45 7.99
C SER A 431 -22.01 28.64 9.50
N ALA A 432 -20.85 28.58 10.20
CA ALA A 432 -20.76 28.76 11.66
C ALA A 432 -20.85 30.25 12.10
N LEU A 433 -20.74 31.22 11.18
CA LEU A 433 -20.57 32.65 11.49
C LEU A 433 -21.78 33.54 11.09
N GLY A 434 -22.88 32.96 10.64
CA GLY A 434 -24.07 33.76 10.25
C GLY A 434 -25.35 33.27 10.95
N PRO A 435 -26.37 34.17 11.13
CA PRO A 435 -27.68 33.72 11.56
C PRO A 435 -28.22 32.74 10.53
N GLY A 436 -28.54 31.52 11.00
CA GLY A 436 -28.89 30.39 10.17
C GLY A 436 -29.96 30.70 9.14
N VAL A 437 -29.67 30.46 7.88
CA VAL A 437 -30.72 30.34 6.86
C VAL A 437 -31.50 29.07 7.22
N PRO A 438 -32.82 29.16 7.49
CA PRO A 438 -33.63 27.98 7.80
C PRO A 438 -33.53 26.98 6.65
N GLY A 439 -33.07 25.76 6.94
CA GLY A 439 -32.92 24.68 5.96
C GLY A 439 -31.47 24.32 5.55
N VAL A 440 -30.46 25.09 5.94
CA VAL A 440 -29.06 24.67 5.81
C VAL A 440 -28.67 23.88 7.07
N GLY A 441 -28.60 22.56 6.97
CA GLY A 441 -28.21 21.70 8.07
C GLY A 441 -26.87 22.13 8.66
N VAL A 442 -26.78 22.12 10.00
CA VAL A 442 -25.51 22.36 10.72
C VAL A 442 -24.46 21.39 10.19
N ARG A 443 -23.43 21.93 9.54
CA ARG A 443 -22.31 21.09 9.07
C ARG A 443 -21.61 20.51 10.30
N GLN A 444 -21.55 19.19 10.34
CA GLN A 444 -20.84 18.45 11.39
C GLN A 444 -19.32 18.59 11.20
N ARG A 445 -18.61 18.27 12.26
CA ARG A 445 -17.14 18.25 12.27
C ARG A 445 -16.59 17.39 11.14
N THR A 446 -15.64 17.93 10.39
CA THR A 446 -14.87 17.21 9.37
C THR A 446 -13.46 16.98 9.87
N ILE A 447 -13.05 15.71 10.00
CA ILE A 447 -11.68 15.34 10.38
C ILE A 447 -11.05 14.54 9.23
N VAL A 448 -9.88 14.97 8.79
CA VAL A 448 -9.04 14.26 7.82
C VAL A 448 -7.73 13.94 8.51
N THR A 449 -7.40 12.65 8.62
CA THR A 449 -6.18 12.20 9.27
C THR A 449 -5.40 11.27 8.35
N GLY A 450 -4.08 11.32 8.44
CA GLY A 450 -3.24 10.45 7.62
C GLY A 450 -1.80 10.36 8.09
N ALA A 451 -1.13 9.31 7.62
CA ALA A 451 0.29 9.08 7.83
C ALA A 451 0.98 8.77 6.50
N ASN A 452 2.15 9.35 6.30
CA ASN A 452 2.95 9.17 5.08
C ASN A 452 2.12 9.37 3.79
N TRP A 453 1.29 10.44 3.76
CA TRP A 453 0.44 10.87 2.63
C TRP A 453 -0.66 9.90 2.23
N SER A 454 -0.90 8.88 3.04
CA SER A 454 -2.06 7.99 2.96
C SER A 454 -3.12 8.42 3.96
N VAL A 455 -4.38 8.41 3.56
CA VAL A 455 -5.51 8.78 4.42
C VAL A 455 -5.92 7.58 5.28
N GLY A 456 -6.19 7.80 6.56
CA GLY A 456 -6.76 6.77 7.44
C GLY A 456 -8.24 6.53 7.14
N ILE A 457 -8.66 5.27 7.03
CA ILE A 457 -10.10 4.92 7.02
C ILE A 457 -10.72 5.34 8.35
N ASN A 458 -10.04 5.02 9.42
CA ASN A 458 -10.32 5.48 10.78
C ASN A 458 -9.22 6.44 11.22
N ASN A 459 -9.52 7.29 12.21
CA ASN A 459 -8.52 8.17 12.82
C ASN A 459 -7.39 7.33 13.47
N PRO A 460 -6.14 7.34 12.96
CA PRO A 460 -5.06 6.54 13.51
C PRO A 460 -4.44 7.14 14.79
N PHE A 461 -4.78 8.37 15.14
CA PHE A 461 -4.29 9.07 16.33
C PHE A 461 -5.22 8.85 17.53
N ARG A 462 -5.38 7.57 17.93
CA ARG A 462 -6.31 7.16 19.00
C ARG A 462 -5.73 7.36 20.39
N ALA A 463 -4.41 7.34 20.54
CA ALA A 463 -3.72 7.59 21.79
C ALA A 463 -2.46 8.40 21.57
N PHE A 464 -2.19 9.37 22.43
CA PHE A 464 -0.95 10.15 22.46
C PHE A 464 -0.17 9.82 23.74
N GLY A 465 1.02 9.27 23.59
CA GLY A 465 1.93 9.00 24.67
C GLY A 465 1.35 8.16 25.81
N SER A 466 1.85 8.39 27.02
CA SER A 466 1.46 7.66 28.24
C SER A 466 0.09 8.03 28.77
N THR A 467 -0.48 9.16 28.35
CA THR A 467 -1.80 9.61 28.82
C THR A 467 -2.96 8.77 28.26
N GLY A 468 -2.73 8.02 27.17
CA GLY A 468 -3.77 7.26 26.48
C GLY A 468 -4.84 8.12 25.80
N GLU A 469 -4.72 9.45 25.86
CA GLU A 469 -5.64 10.37 25.20
C GLU A 469 -5.29 10.52 23.72
N GLY A 470 -6.30 10.44 22.86
CA GLY A 470 -6.12 10.61 21.42
C GLY A 470 -6.64 11.95 20.89
N LEU A 471 -6.62 12.09 19.57
CA LEU A 471 -7.13 13.27 18.88
C LEU A 471 -8.57 13.60 19.28
N GLU A 472 -9.45 12.60 19.40
CA GLU A 472 -10.86 12.79 19.78
C GLU A 472 -11.00 13.40 21.18
N ALA A 473 -10.27 12.89 22.16
CA ALA A 473 -10.27 13.44 23.52
C ALA A 473 -9.73 14.87 23.54
N THR A 474 -8.66 15.14 22.80
CA THR A 474 -8.06 16.47 22.67
C THR A 474 -9.06 17.48 22.06
N LEU A 475 -9.73 17.10 20.97
CA LEU A 475 -10.74 17.94 20.32
C LEU A 475 -11.93 18.20 21.26
N THR A 476 -12.38 17.21 22.03
CA THR A 476 -13.46 17.36 22.99
C THR A 476 -13.11 18.36 24.12
N LYS A 477 -11.87 18.31 24.64
CA LYS A 477 -11.37 19.25 25.66
C LYS A 477 -11.43 20.72 25.19
N VAL A 478 -11.19 20.96 23.90
CA VAL A 478 -11.28 22.30 23.30
C VAL A 478 -12.67 22.59 22.71
N ARG A 479 -13.69 21.83 23.10
CA ARG A 479 -15.08 21.97 22.66
C ARG A 479 -15.31 21.78 21.15
N ALA A 480 -14.39 21.11 20.48
CA ALA A 480 -14.51 20.69 19.08
C ALA A 480 -15.07 19.25 18.98
N ASN A 481 -16.22 19.00 19.61
CA ASN A 481 -16.92 17.71 19.62
C ASN A 481 -17.50 17.35 18.23
N ALA A 482 -18.15 16.20 18.10
CA ALA A 482 -18.68 15.70 16.82
C ALA A 482 -19.67 16.63 16.12
N THR A 483 -20.38 17.50 16.88
CA THR A 483 -21.36 18.46 16.36
C THR A 483 -20.77 19.86 16.10
N ALA A 484 -19.50 20.08 16.47
CA ALA A 484 -18.86 21.36 16.23
C ALA A 484 -18.62 21.60 14.71
N PRO A 485 -18.87 22.81 14.20
CA PRO A 485 -18.67 23.10 12.77
C PRO A 485 -17.18 23.34 12.45
N VAL A 486 -16.35 22.36 12.70
CA VAL A 486 -14.89 22.43 12.60
C VAL A 486 -14.39 21.56 11.45
N ILE A 487 -13.39 22.07 10.73
CA ILE A 487 -12.56 21.29 9.80
C ILE A 487 -11.17 21.15 10.44
N CYS A 488 -10.70 19.92 10.59
CA CYS A 488 -9.37 19.60 11.09
C CYS A 488 -8.69 18.58 10.17
N ALA A 489 -7.50 18.90 9.70
CA ALA A 489 -6.64 17.97 8.98
C ALA A 489 -5.35 17.77 9.78
N LEU A 490 -4.97 16.50 10.06
CA LEU A 490 -3.76 16.13 10.78
C LEU A 490 -2.96 15.11 9.96
N HIS A 491 -1.73 15.44 9.64
CA HIS A 491 -0.81 14.61 8.88
C HIS A 491 0.48 14.36 9.64
N LEU A 492 0.96 13.11 9.63
CA LEU A 492 2.26 12.69 10.12
C LEU A 492 3.08 12.10 8.98
N ALA A 493 4.27 12.64 8.70
CA ALA A 493 5.27 11.97 7.89
C ALA A 493 6.43 11.49 8.76
N SER A 494 6.80 10.22 8.67
CA SER A 494 7.94 9.65 9.37
C SER A 494 8.49 8.45 8.61
N ALA A 495 9.82 8.27 8.66
CA ALA A 495 10.47 7.11 8.06
C ALA A 495 10.05 5.78 8.71
N TYR A 496 9.63 5.82 9.96
CA TYR A 496 9.18 4.64 10.69
C TYR A 496 7.96 4.97 11.54
N VAL A 497 6.80 4.49 11.12
CA VAL A 497 5.54 4.60 11.87
C VAL A 497 5.19 3.22 12.42
N GLN A 498 5.03 3.11 13.73
CA GLN A 498 4.56 1.89 14.38
C GLN A 498 3.05 1.93 14.50
N TYR A 499 2.40 0.82 14.16
CA TYR A 499 0.96 0.65 14.32
C TYR A 499 0.66 -0.43 15.34
N ALA A 500 -0.43 -0.27 16.08
CA ALA A 500 -0.89 -1.23 17.08
C ALA A 500 -1.41 -2.52 16.44
N ASP A 501 -1.87 -2.42 15.19
CA ASP A 501 -2.49 -3.52 14.44
C ASP A 501 -2.11 -3.49 12.96
N ARG A 502 -2.40 -4.58 12.26
CA ARG A 502 -2.11 -4.74 10.81
C ARG A 502 -2.94 -3.81 9.94
N GLY A 503 -4.16 -3.47 10.37
CA GLY A 503 -5.06 -2.55 9.68
C GLY A 503 -4.66 -1.08 9.78
N LYS A 504 -3.54 -0.77 10.44
CA LYS A 504 -3.03 0.60 10.64
C LYS A 504 -4.06 1.52 11.31
N SER A 505 -4.92 0.97 12.17
CA SER A 505 -6.03 1.68 12.79
C SER A 505 -5.60 2.60 13.94
N SER A 506 -4.40 2.37 14.51
CA SER A 506 -3.84 3.20 15.58
C SER A 506 -2.33 3.27 15.49
N ILE A 507 -1.79 4.49 15.55
CA ILE A 507 -0.35 4.75 15.62
C ILE A 507 0.10 4.67 17.08
N ILE A 508 1.20 3.97 17.32
CA ILE A 508 1.88 3.96 18.62
C ILE A 508 2.80 5.19 18.66
N LEU A 509 2.44 6.16 19.51
CA LEU A 509 3.28 7.33 19.78
C LEU A 509 3.95 7.10 21.14
N THR A 510 5.28 6.95 21.15
CA THR A 510 6.06 6.82 22.38
C THR A 510 6.38 8.20 22.96
N ASP A 511 6.34 8.36 24.28
CA ASP A 511 6.56 9.64 24.99
C ASP A 511 8.00 10.17 24.93
N ASP A 512 8.90 9.50 24.23
CA ASP A 512 10.32 9.85 24.18
C ASP A 512 10.67 11.08 23.33
N ALA A 513 9.70 11.89 22.94
CA ALA A 513 9.99 13.19 22.36
C ALA A 513 10.47 14.16 23.46
N ARG A 514 11.72 14.05 23.88
CA ARG A 514 12.39 15.14 24.58
C ARG A 514 12.26 16.38 23.71
N GLN A 515 11.64 17.42 24.27
CA GLN A 515 11.68 18.74 23.65
C GLN A 515 13.18 19.09 23.46
N PRO A 516 13.61 19.57 22.30
CA PRO A 516 14.91 20.21 22.24
C PRO A 516 14.84 21.40 23.20
N ASP A 517 15.74 21.41 24.17
CA ASP A 517 16.01 22.62 24.96
C ASP A 517 16.26 23.77 23.98
N ASP A 518 15.58 24.89 24.17
CA ASP A 518 15.67 26.15 23.41
C ASP A 518 17.11 26.71 23.33
#